data_bd6ec2e0095caad2e1744bb6acf3592e
#
_entry.id   bd6ec2e0095caad2e1744bb6acf3592e
#
_cell.length_a   1.000
_cell.length_b   1.000
_cell.length_c   1.000
_cell.angle_alpha   90.00
_cell.angle_beta   90.00
_cell.angle_gamma   90.00
#
_symmetry.space_group_name_H-M   'P 1'
#
loop_
_entity.id
_entity.type
_entity.pdbx_description
1 polymer ?
#
loop_
_entity_poly.entity_id
_entity_poly.type
_entity_poly.pdbx_seq_one_letter_code
_entity_poly.pdbx_strand_id
1 'polypeptide(L)'
;NGRSGKCPEDCKYCAQSAHNHTNCEVYDFLPEEKILEACRMNEREGVDRFSIVTAGKALTGEEFDKAIHAYETMKRECKIDLCASMGFLSAEQLHRLHEAGVSSYHHNIETSKRNFPNICTTHTYDMKIETLKKVKAEGMYACSGGIIGMGETWEDRLDMAVSLAEVGVDSIPLNALMPIAGTPLEGLEHISEPDILRTVSFFRYINPEADIRLGAGRALLTNDGERAFAAGASASI
;
A
#
# COMPACT_ATOMS: atom_id res chain seq x y z
N ASN A 1 4.93 -9.16 6.00
CA ASN A 1 4.07 -9.78 4.98
C ASN A 1 3.45 -11.06 5.53
N GLY A 2 2.13 -11.26 5.32
CA GLY A 2 1.43 -12.50 5.67
C GLY A 2 1.66 -13.63 4.66
N ARG A 3 1.95 -13.29 3.39
CA ARG A 3 2.39 -14.17 2.31
C ARG A 3 3.38 -13.42 1.44
N SER A 4 4.43 -14.09 0.94
CA SER A 4 5.48 -13.44 0.15
C SER A 4 5.88 -14.23 -1.09
N GLY A 5 6.23 -13.48 -2.15
CA GLY A 5 6.76 -14.01 -3.40
C GLY A 5 5.70 -14.62 -4.33
N LYS A 6 6.15 -15.11 -5.48
CA LYS A 6 5.35 -15.78 -6.52
C LYS A 6 4.08 -15.04 -6.97
N CYS A 7 4.07 -13.68 -6.88
CA CYS A 7 2.95 -12.90 -7.36
C CYS A 7 2.82 -13.04 -8.88
N PRO A 8 1.65 -13.40 -9.44
CA PRO A 8 1.47 -13.57 -10.87
C PRO A 8 1.42 -12.24 -11.65
N GLU A 9 1.40 -11.11 -10.96
CA GLU A 9 1.35 -9.78 -11.56
C GLU A 9 2.75 -9.31 -11.98
N ASP A 10 2.85 -8.59 -13.12
CA ASP A 10 4.11 -8.17 -13.75
C ASP A 10 4.58 -6.76 -13.33
N CYS A 11 4.16 -6.27 -12.17
CA CYS A 11 4.53 -4.94 -11.69
C CYS A 11 6.05 -4.75 -11.70
N LYS A 12 6.55 -3.80 -12.51
CA LYS A 12 7.99 -3.61 -12.81
C LYS A 12 8.84 -3.22 -11.60
N TYR A 13 8.25 -2.63 -10.58
CA TYR A 13 8.95 -2.22 -9.34
C TYR A 13 9.00 -3.32 -8.28
N CYS A 14 8.20 -4.39 -8.42
CA CYS A 14 7.88 -5.27 -7.30
C CYS A 14 8.83 -6.45 -7.19
N ALA A 15 9.52 -6.56 -6.06
CA ALA A 15 10.40 -7.69 -5.77
C ALA A 15 9.65 -9.03 -5.69
N GLN A 16 8.35 -9.02 -5.39
CA GLN A 16 7.54 -10.23 -5.19
C GLN A 16 6.91 -10.77 -6.48
N SER A 17 7.07 -10.05 -7.62
CA SER A 17 6.58 -10.50 -8.92
C SER A 17 7.30 -11.76 -9.39
N ALA A 18 6.56 -12.76 -9.85
CA ALA A 18 7.14 -13.96 -10.48
C ALA A 18 7.78 -13.67 -11.85
N HIS A 19 7.55 -12.49 -12.42
CA HIS A 19 8.15 -12.03 -13.67
C HIS A 19 9.53 -11.38 -13.44
N ASN A 20 9.91 -11.07 -12.20
CA ASN A 20 11.16 -10.43 -11.84
C ASN A 20 12.14 -11.44 -11.23
N HIS A 21 13.46 -11.19 -11.34
CA HIS A 21 14.51 -12.11 -10.89
C HIS A 21 15.18 -11.58 -9.62
N THR A 22 14.40 -11.40 -8.58
CA THR A 22 14.85 -10.87 -7.29
C THR A 22 15.15 -11.99 -6.27
N ASN A 23 15.88 -11.65 -5.20
CA ASN A 23 16.12 -12.54 -4.07
C ASN A 23 15.00 -12.45 -3.02
N CYS A 24 13.74 -12.23 -3.44
CA CYS A 24 12.62 -12.17 -2.53
C CYS A 24 12.39 -13.52 -1.85
N GLU A 25 12.30 -13.50 -0.52
CA GLU A 25 11.91 -14.70 0.24
C GLU A 25 10.49 -15.12 -0.14
N VAL A 26 10.29 -16.41 -0.35
CA VAL A 26 9.00 -16.98 -0.76
C VAL A 26 8.44 -17.87 0.35
N TYR A 27 7.22 -17.56 0.80
CA TYR A 27 6.48 -18.38 1.75
C TYR A 27 4.97 -18.21 1.57
N ASP A 28 4.24 -19.27 1.91
CA ASP A 28 2.78 -19.30 1.93
C ASP A 28 2.23 -18.46 3.10
N PHE A 29 0.90 -18.40 3.24
CA PHE A 29 0.29 -17.62 4.31
C PHE A 29 0.79 -18.07 5.68
N LEU A 30 1.28 -17.13 6.49
CA LEU A 30 1.89 -17.41 7.78
C LEU A 30 0.90 -18.06 8.76
N PRO A 31 1.38 -18.93 9.66
CA PRO A 31 0.59 -19.41 10.78
C PRO A 31 0.02 -18.28 11.63
N GLU A 32 -1.18 -18.46 12.14
CA GLU A 32 -1.90 -17.47 12.96
C GLU A 32 -1.08 -16.99 14.14
N GLU A 33 -0.40 -17.89 14.85
CA GLU A 33 0.40 -17.57 16.02
C GLU A 33 1.51 -16.55 15.72
N LYS A 34 2.15 -16.66 14.55
CA LYS A 34 3.17 -15.70 14.11
C LYS A 34 2.57 -14.32 13.81
N ILE A 35 1.38 -14.29 13.21
CA ILE A 35 0.65 -13.05 12.92
C ILE A 35 0.25 -12.37 14.23
N LEU A 36 -0.31 -13.11 15.16
CA LEU A 36 -0.71 -12.61 16.48
C LEU A 36 0.46 -12.10 17.29
N GLU A 37 1.60 -12.84 17.30
CA GLU A 37 2.82 -12.40 17.96
C GLU A 37 3.30 -11.05 17.41
N ALA A 38 3.34 -10.92 16.07
CA ALA A 38 3.70 -9.67 15.41
C ALA A 38 2.72 -8.52 15.75
N CYS A 39 1.41 -8.79 15.77
CA CYS A 39 0.39 -7.81 16.14
C CYS A 39 0.59 -7.32 17.59
N ARG A 40 0.72 -8.22 18.54
CA ARG A 40 0.96 -7.90 19.96
C ARG A 40 2.28 -7.15 20.18
N MET A 41 3.32 -7.49 19.40
CA MET A 41 4.60 -6.78 19.47
C MET A 41 4.43 -5.34 19.04
N ASN A 42 3.78 -5.09 17.88
CA ASN A 42 3.52 -3.73 17.38
C ASN A 42 2.64 -2.92 18.35
N GLU A 43 1.62 -3.54 18.96
CA GLU A 43 0.79 -2.88 19.97
C GLU A 43 1.62 -2.43 21.19
N ARG A 44 2.53 -3.29 21.69
CA ARG A 44 3.43 -2.95 22.80
C ARG A 44 4.40 -1.82 22.47
N GLU A 45 4.84 -1.74 21.21
CA GLU A 45 5.71 -0.67 20.70
C GLU A 45 4.95 0.65 20.46
N GLY A 46 3.64 0.69 20.69
CA GLY A 46 2.82 1.88 20.54
C GLY A 46 2.48 2.24 19.09
N VAL A 47 2.51 1.26 18.19
CA VAL A 47 2.10 1.44 16.79
C VAL A 47 0.57 1.56 16.72
N ASP A 48 0.06 2.56 15.99
CA ASP A 48 -1.38 2.82 15.90
C ASP A 48 -2.13 1.78 15.08
N ARG A 49 -1.49 1.18 14.06
CA ARG A 49 -2.18 0.28 13.12
C ARG A 49 -1.31 -0.88 12.67
N PHE A 50 -1.86 -2.09 12.72
CA PHE A 50 -1.25 -3.31 12.22
C PHE A 50 -1.91 -3.77 10.91
N SER A 51 -1.10 -4.19 9.91
CA SER A 51 -1.61 -4.62 8.61
C SER A 51 -1.07 -5.98 8.19
N ILE A 52 -1.95 -6.89 7.78
CA ILE A 52 -1.54 -8.08 7.03
C ILE A 52 -1.47 -7.71 5.55
N VAL A 53 -0.27 -7.80 4.97
CA VAL A 53 -0.01 -7.58 3.55
C VAL A 53 0.30 -8.91 2.88
N THR A 54 -0.28 -9.19 1.71
CA THR A 54 -0.03 -10.43 0.99
C THR A 54 0.41 -10.20 -0.45
N ALA A 55 1.40 -10.93 -0.89
CA ALA A 55 1.73 -11.05 -2.31
C ALA A 55 0.58 -11.73 -3.07
N GLY A 56 0.42 -11.39 -4.37
CA GLY A 56 -0.58 -12.00 -5.23
C GLY A 56 -1.64 -11.01 -5.71
N LYS A 57 -2.37 -11.41 -6.77
CA LYS A 57 -3.45 -10.61 -7.34
C LYS A 57 -4.60 -10.39 -6.35
N ALA A 58 -4.95 -11.44 -5.63
CA ALA A 58 -5.92 -11.43 -4.53
C ALA A 58 -5.64 -12.60 -3.59
N LEU A 59 -5.95 -12.44 -2.31
CA LEU A 59 -6.00 -13.56 -1.37
C LEU A 59 -7.39 -14.20 -1.45
N THR A 60 -7.44 -15.52 -1.70
CA THR A 60 -8.71 -16.24 -1.89
C THR A 60 -8.66 -17.63 -1.25
N GLY A 61 -9.81 -18.32 -1.21
CA GLY A 61 -9.92 -19.69 -0.73
C GLY A 61 -9.49 -19.85 0.74
N GLU A 62 -8.88 -20.99 1.06
CA GLU A 62 -8.49 -21.33 2.43
C GLU A 62 -7.55 -20.31 3.08
N GLU A 63 -6.64 -19.67 2.32
CA GLU A 63 -5.75 -18.66 2.88
C GLU A 63 -6.52 -17.39 3.28
N PHE A 64 -7.56 -17.02 2.53
CA PHE A 64 -8.44 -15.93 2.91
C PHE A 64 -9.22 -16.26 4.19
N ASP A 65 -9.72 -17.48 4.32
CA ASP A 65 -10.42 -17.93 5.54
C ASP A 65 -9.49 -17.95 6.76
N LYS A 66 -8.21 -18.36 6.58
CA LYS A 66 -7.18 -18.24 7.64
C LYS A 66 -6.92 -16.78 8.02
N ALA A 67 -6.92 -15.86 7.04
CA ALA A 67 -6.76 -14.44 7.33
C ALA A 67 -7.94 -13.88 8.12
N ILE A 68 -9.18 -14.24 7.77
CA ILE A 68 -10.37 -13.87 8.52
C ILE A 68 -10.25 -14.32 9.97
N HIS A 69 -9.91 -15.59 10.20
CA HIS A 69 -9.76 -16.15 11.56
C HIS A 69 -8.69 -15.39 12.37
N ALA A 70 -7.54 -15.10 11.74
CA ALA A 70 -6.48 -14.30 12.38
C ALA A 70 -6.98 -12.89 12.77
N TYR A 71 -7.79 -12.23 11.91
CA TYR A 71 -8.37 -10.91 12.24
C TYR A 71 -9.39 -10.99 13.36
N GLU A 72 -10.27 -11.98 13.37
CA GLU A 72 -11.22 -12.21 14.48
C GLU A 72 -10.49 -12.40 15.82
N THR A 73 -9.37 -13.13 15.80
CA THR A 73 -8.55 -13.34 16.98
C THR A 73 -7.83 -12.06 17.41
N MET A 74 -7.24 -11.30 16.46
CA MET A 74 -6.63 -10.00 16.76
C MET A 74 -7.66 -9.00 17.31
N LYS A 75 -8.88 -8.92 16.73
CA LYS A 75 -9.95 -8.06 17.22
C LYS A 75 -10.32 -8.36 18.68
N ARG A 76 -10.28 -9.64 19.07
CA ARG A 76 -10.61 -10.07 20.42
C ARG A 76 -9.48 -9.80 21.43
N GLU A 77 -8.22 -9.88 20.98
CA GLU A 77 -7.06 -9.93 21.87
C GLU A 77 -6.20 -8.66 21.86
N CYS A 78 -6.30 -7.83 20.81
CA CYS A 78 -5.51 -6.62 20.64
C CYS A 78 -6.43 -5.39 20.54
N LYS A 79 -5.90 -4.22 20.87
CA LYS A 79 -6.59 -2.92 20.77
C LYS A 79 -6.08 -2.06 19.63
N ILE A 80 -5.03 -2.50 18.93
CA ILE A 80 -4.44 -1.84 17.79
C ILE A 80 -5.43 -1.83 16.60
N ASP A 81 -5.47 -0.75 15.82
CA ASP A 81 -6.27 -0.69 14.60
C ASP A 81 -5.81 -1.75 13.57
N LEU A 82 -6.78 -2.40 12.93
CA LEU A 82 -6.50 -3.46 11.97
C LEU A 82 -6.70 -3.00 10.53
N CYS A 83 -5.70 -3.26 9.69
CA CYS A 83 -5.68 -2.97 8.26
C CYS A 83 -5.40 -4.23 7.45
N ALA A 84 -5.88 -4.30 6.22
CA ALA A 84 -5.56 -5.36 5.28
C ALA A 84 -5.07 -4.81 3.94
N SER A 85 -4.15 -5.55 3.29
CA SER A 85 -3.70 -5.32 1.92
C SER A 85 -3.56 -6.66 1.21
N MET A 86 -4.64 -7.13 0.58
CA MET A 86 -4.79 -8.48 0.04
C MET A 86 -5.20 -8.52 -1.44
N GLY A 87 -4.88 -7.43 -2.18
CA GLY A 87 -5.13 -7.32 -3.62
C GLY A 87 -6.59 -6.99 -3.97
N PHE A 88 -7.08 -7.57 -5.06
CA PHE A 88 -8.39 -7.28 -5.65
C PHE A 88 -9.49 -8.14 -5.02
N LEU A 89 -10.03 -7.71 -3.89
CA LEU A 89 -11.09 -8.43 -3.21
C LEU A 89 -12.49 -8.10 -3.78
N SER A 90 -13.41 -9.03 -3.67
CA SER A 90 -14.84 -8.81 -3.93
C SER A 90 -15.48 -7.99 -2.82
N ALA A 91 -16.68 -7.43 -3.07
CA ALA A 91 -17.44 -6.74 -2.03
C ALA A 91 -17.77 -7.66 -0.84
N GLU A 92 -18.11 -8.93 -1.10
CA GLU A 92 -18.35 -9.93 -0.06
C GLU A 92 -17.10 -10.19 0.80
N GLN A 93 -15.92 -10.30 0.17
CA GLN A 93 -14.67 -10.48 0.91
C GLN A 93 -14.32 -9.26 1.77
N LEU A 94 -14.52 -8.04 1.25
CA LEU A 94 -14.33 -6.81 2.02
C LEU A 94 -15.29 -6.72 3.20
N HIS A 95 -16.55 -7.11 2.99
CA HIS A 95 -17.55 -7.19 4.08
C HIS A 95 -17.09 -8.17 5.17
N ARG A 96 -16.64 -9.37 4.81
CA ARG A 96 -16.13 -10.36 5.78
C ARG A 96 -14.92 -9.83 6.55
N LEU A 97 -14.00 -9.11 5.90
CA LEU A 97 -12.88 -8.45 6.60
C LEU A 97 -13.36 -7.40 7.59
N HIS A 98 -14.33 -6.57 7.20
CA HIS A 98 -14.90 -5.54 8.05
C HIS A 98 -15.56 -6.16 9.30
N GLU A 99 -16.39 -7.18 9.13
CA GLU A 99 -16.99 -7.93 10.24
C GLU A 99 -15.92 -8.58 11.15
N ALA A 100 -14.82 -9.06 10.58
CA ALA A 100 -13.69 -9.60 11.34
C ALA A 100 -12.88 -8.53 12.10
N GLY A 101 -13.21 -7.23 11.94
CA GLY A 101 -12.61 -6.12 12.68
C GLY A 101 -11.60 -5.29 11.92
N VAL A 102 -11.44 -5.52 10.61
CA VAL A 102 -10.57 -4.69 9.77
C VAL A 102 -11.25 -3.35 9.50
N SER A 103 -10.70 -2.27 10.05
CA SER A 103 -11.23 -0.91 9.91
C SER A 103 -10.73 -0.20 8.65
N SER A 104 -9.59 -0.63 8.07
CA SER A 104 -9.01 0.01 6.90
C SER A 104 -8.49 -0.99 5.87
N TYR A 105 -8.53 -0.60 4.59
CA TYR A 105 -8.00 -1.40 3.48
C TYR A 105 -7.00 -0.62 2.66
N HIS A 106 -5.81 -1.21 2.47
CA HIS A 106 -4.75 -0.61 1.67
C HIS A 106 -4.73 -1.22 0.26
N HIS A 107 -4.83 -0.35 -0.77
CA HIS A 107 -4.77 -0.74 -2.17
C HIS A 107 -4.26 0.42 -3.03
N ASN A 108 -2.95 0.48 -3.27
CA ASN A 108 -2.35 1.55 -4.05
C ASN A 108 -2.82 1.58 -5.51
N ILE A 109 -2.99 2.79 -6.07
CA ILE A 109 -3.14 2.99 -7.52
C ILE A 109 -1.80 3.03 -8.24
N GLU A 110 -0.70 3.20 -7.53
CA GLU A 110 0.71 3.16 -7.89
C GLU A 110 1.21 4.35 -8.71
N THR A 111 0.48 4.81 -9.72
CA THR A 111 0.83 5.93 -10.60
C THR A 111 -0.45 6.49 -11.26
N SER A 112 -0.32 7.40 -12.25
CA SER A 112 -1.46 7.90 -13.03
C SER A 112 -2.06 6.81 -13.94
N LYS A 113 -3.32 7.02 -14.36
CA LYS A 113 -3.97 6.15 -15.36
C LYS A 113 -3.18 6.10 -16.67
N ARG A 114 -2.62 7.23 -17.10
CA ARG A 114 -1.82 7.34 -18.33
C ARG A 114 -0.52 6.54 -18.25
N ASN A 115 0.18 6.60 -17.11
CA ASN A 115 1.46 5.91 -16.94
C ASN A 115 1.30 4.44 -16.52
N PHE A 116 0.15 4.03 -16.03
CA PHE A 116 -0.08 2.70 -15.48
C PHE A 116 0.31 1.54 -16.43
N PRO A 117 -0.01 1.58 -17.75
CA PRO A 117 0.41 0.52 -18.69
C PRO A 117 1.92 0.37 -18.84
N ASN A 118 2.70 1.40 -18.51
CA ASN A 118 4.16 1.33 -18.49
C ASN A 118 4.71 0.58 -17.27
N ILE A 119 3.90 0.43 -16.21
CA ILE A 119 4.29 -0.14 -14.92
C ILE A 119 3.77 -1.57 -14.75
N CYS A 120 2.55 -1.85 -15.22
CA CYS A 120 1.92 -3.16 -15.09
C CYS A 120 0.97 -3.42 -16.25
N THR A 121 0.95 -4.69 -16.76
CA THR A 121 0.08 -5.11 -17.86
C THR A 121 -0.90 -6.23 -17.50
N THR A 122 -0.71 -6.90 -16.37
CA THR A 122 -1.53 -8.04 -15.93
C THR A 122 -2.84 -7.65 -15.25
N HIS A 123 -2.97 -6.37 -14.86
CA HIS A 123 -4.21 -5.75 -14.41
C HIS A 123 -4.25 -4.28 -14.83
N THR A 124 -5.42 -3.66 -14.72
CA THR A 124 -5.62 -2.28 -15.19
C THR A 124 -5.75 -1.29 -14.04
N TYR A 125 -5.50 -0.03 -14.34
CA TYR A 125 -5.75 1.08 -13.43
C TYR A 125 -7.21 1.13 -12.95
N ASP A 126 -8.17 0.90 -13.87
CA ASP A 126 -9.59 0.95 -13.54
C ASP A 126 -9.99 -0.13 -12.54
N MET A 127 -9.36 -1.32 -12.58
CA MET A 127 -9.53 -2.35 -11.54
C MET A 127 -9.10 -1.85 -10.15
N LYS A 128 -8.04 -1.04 -10.07
CA LYS A 128 -7.58 -0.42 -8.82
C LYS A 128 -8.65 0.53 -8.26
N ILE A 129 -9.15 1.42 -9.10
CA ILE A 129 -10.20 2.38 -8.72
C ILE A 129 -11.48 1.67 -8.28
N GLU A 130 -11.93 0.63 -9.01
CA GLU A 130 -13.11 -0.15 -8.64
C GLU A 130 -12.95 -0.87 -7.28
N THR A 131 -11.74 -1.33 -6.96
CA THR A 131 -11.46 -1.92 -5.64
C THR A 131 -11.62 -0.88 -4.54
N LEU A 132 -11.06 0.33 -4.72
CA LEU A 132 -11.18 1.42 -3.75
C LEU A 132 -12.63 1.88 -3.57
N LYS A 133 -13.42 1.94 -4.65
CA LYS A 133 -14.86 2.24 -4.56
C LYS A 133 -15.61 1.21 -3.72
N LYS A 134 -15.28 -0.09 -3.85
CA LYS A 134 -15.86 -1.15 -3.00
C LYS A 134 -15.47 -0.97 -1.53
N VAL A 135 -14.22 -0.61 -1.25
CA VAL A 135 -13.72 -0.32 0.10
C VAL A 135 -14.53 0.82 0.73
N LYS A 136 -14.72 1.93 -0.01
CA LYS A 136 -15.52 3.08 0.46
C LYS A 136 -17.00 2.72 0.64
N ALA A 137 -17.57 1.92 -0.26
CA ALA A 137 -18.96 1.46 -0.16
C ALA A 137 -19.21 0.58 1.07
N GLU A 138 -18.18 -0.16 1.52
CA GLU A 138 -18.22 -0.95 2.76
C GLU A 138 -18.05 -0.08 4.03
N GLY A 139 -17.77 1.21 3.88
CA GLY A 139 -17.55 2.11 5.01
C GLY A 139 -16.16 1.98 5.66
N MET A 140 -15.25 1.27 5.02
CA MET A 140 -13.88 1.13 5.51
C MET A 140 -13.03 2.35 5.17
N TYR A 141 -12.04 2.64 6.01
CA TYR A 141 -11.00 3.65 5.75
C TYR A 141 -10.13 3.22 4.55
N ALA A 142 -10.19 3.99 3.46
CA ALA A 142 -9.48 3.69 2.23
C ALA A 142 -8.06 4.29 2.26
N CYS A 143 -7.05 3.41 2.23
CA CYS A 143 -5.65 3.81 2.14
C CYS A 143 -5.14 3.50 0.74
N SER A 144 -4.80 4.53 -0.03
CA SER A 144 -4.28 4.37 -1.40
C SER A 144 -3.37 5.52 -1.77
N GLY A 145 -2.24 5.19 -2.34
CA GLY A 145 -1.25 6.13 -2.86
C GLY A 145 -0.50 5.51 -4.02
N GLY A 146 0.78 5.80 -4.11
CA GLY A 146 1.60 5.29 -5.20
C GLY A 146 3.09 5.44 -4.96
N ILE A 147 3.84 5.19 -6.02
CA ILE A 147 5.30 5.25 -6.03
C ILE A 147 5.72 6.36 -7.00
N ILE A 148 6.59 7.24 -6.53
CA ILE A 148 7.22 8.29 -7.34
C ILE A 148 8.68 7.96 -7.62
N GLY A 149 9.19 8.42 -8.76
CA GLY A 149 10.54 8.09 -9.22
C GLY A 149 10.60 6.84 -10.12
N MET A 150 9.47 6.37 -10.66
CA MET A 150 9.39 5.27 -11.61
C MET A 150 9.52 5.70 -13.09
N GLY A 151 9.87 6.97 -13.35
CA GLY A 151 9.93 7.56 -14.69
C GLY A 151 8.66 8.30 -15.10
N GLU A 152 7.73 8.49 -14.17
CA GLU A 152 6.53 9.30 -14.36
C GLU A 152 6.86 10.79 -14.48
N THR A 153 5.98 11.55 -15.16
CA THR A 153 6.07 13.01 -15.27
C THR A 153 5.43 13.72 -14.08
N TRP A 154 5.60 15.04 -14.00
CA TRP A 154 4.88 15.87 -13.02
C TRP A 154 3.37 15.83 -13.22
N GLU A 155 2.91 15.80 -14.47
CA GLU A 155 1.51 15.65 -14.82
C GLU A 155 0.95 14.31 -14.33
N ASP A 156 1.75 13.23 -14.38
CA ASP A 156 1.34 11.93 -13.83
C ASP A 156 1.15 11.97 -12.33
N ARG A 157 2.03 12.66 -11.60
CA ARG A 157 1.89 12.84 -10.14
C ARG A 157 0.65 13.66 -9.80
N LEU A 158 0.37 14.70 -10.61
CA LEU A 158 -0.82 15.53 -10.45
C LEU A 158 -2.09 14.72 -10.70
N ASP A 159 -2.15 13.99 -11.82
CA ASP A 159 -3.27 13.11 -12.16
C ASP A 159 -3.52 12.05 -11.07
N MET A 160 -2.45 11.51 -10.48
CA MET A 160 -2.54 10.58 -9.36
C MET A 160 -3.19 11.24 -8.13
N ALA A 161 -2.74 12.45 -7.76
CA ALA A 161 -3.29 13.18 -6.62
C ALA A 161 -4.78 13.52 -6.81
N VAL A 162 -5.18 13.95 -8.02
CA VAL A 162 -6.56 14.26 -8.38
C VAL A 162 -7.43 13.00 -8.35
N SER A 163 -6.95 11.89 -8.91
CA SER A 163 -7.68 10.62 -8.90
C SER A 163 -7.96 10.10 -7.48
N LEU A 164 -7.00 10.28 -6.56
CA LEU A 164 -7.18 9.91 -5.16
C LEU A 164 -8.21 10.81 -4.46
N ALA A 165 -8.21 12.11 -4.78
CA ALA A 165 -9.22 13.05 -4.28
C ALA A 165 -10.62 12.71 -4.82
N GLU A 166 -10.76 12.35 -6.10
CA GLU A 166 -12.03 11.95 -6.71
C GLU A 166 -12.61 10.67 -6.08
N VAL A 167 -11.75 9.72 -5.70
CA VAL A 167 -12.17 8.52 -4.96
C VAL A 167 -12.53 8.84 -3.51
N GLY A 168 -11.99 9.92 -2.96
CA GLY A 168 -12.17 10.30 -1.56
C GLY A 168 -11.43 9.36 -0.62
N VAL A 169 -10.16 9.07 -0.91
CA VAL A 169 -9.34 8.23 -0.03
C VAL A 169 -9.00 8.97 1.26
N ASP A 170 -8.88 8.21 2.34
CA ASP A 170 -8.67 8.76 3.68
C ASP A 170 -7.16 8.88 4.02
N SER A 171 -6.32 8.08 3.37
CA SER A 171 -4.87 8.08 3.59
C SER A 171 -4.09 7.81 2.31
N ILE A 172 -3.02 8.58 2.09
CA ILE A 172 -2.20 8.53 0.87
C ILE A 172 -0.74 8.26 1.25
N PRO A 173 -0.30 6.99 1.24
CA PRO A 173 1.12 6.69 1.35
C PRO A 173 1.85 7.10 0.06
N LEU A 174 2.82 7.99 0.18
CA LEU A 174 3.76 8.35 -0.87
C LEU A 174 5.06 7.56 -0.66
N ASN A 175 5.39 6.73 -1.64
CA ASN A 175 6.61 5.94 -1.66
C ASN A 175 7.57 6.53 -2.69
N ALA A 176 8.80 6.82 -2.32
CA ALA A 176 9.85 7.09 -3.28
C ALA A 176 10.51 5.76 -3.68
N LEU A 177 10.67 5.55 -4.99
CA LEU A 177 11.23 4.30 -5.51
C LEU A 177 12.62 4.05 -4.92
N MET A 178 12.79 2.88 -4.34
CA MET A 178 14.08 2.29 -4.03
C MET A 178 14.33 1.18 -5.05
N PRO A 179 15.15 1.41 -6.09
CA PRO A 179 15.38 0.42 -7.14
C PRO A 179 15.90 -0.89 -6.57
N ILE A 180 15.29 -2.00 -6.98
CA ILE A 180 15.64 -3.34 -6.49
C ILE A 180 16.29 -4.12 -7.61
N ALA A 181 17.46 -4.70 -7.34
CA ALA A 181 18.18 -5.56 -8.28
C ALA A 181 17.31 -6.73 -8.73
N GLY A 182 17.33 -7.03 -10.03
CA GLY A 182 16.51 -8.06 -10.66
C GLY A 182 15.10 -7.61 -11.04
N THR A 183 14.75 -6.33 -10.82
CA THR A 183 13.51 -5.71 -11.34
C THR A 183 13.81 -4.89 -12.61
N PRO A 184 12.81 -4.68 -13.51
CA PRO A 184 13.00 -3.80 -14.69
C PRO A 184 13.39 -2.35 -14.35
N LEU A 185 13.19 -1.90 -13.12
CA LEU A 185 13.48 -0.54 -12.67
C LEU A 185 14.79 -0.44 -11.86
N GLU A 186 15.62 -1.50 -11.83
CA GLU A 186 16.86 -1.54 -11.03
C GLU A 186 17.89 -0.45 -11.40
N GLY A 187 17.88 0.01 -12.66
CA GLY A 187 18.81 1.02 -13.17
C GLY A 187 18.34 2.47 -13.03
N LEU A 188 17.17 2.72 -12.43
CA LEU A 188 16.69 4.09 -12.24
C LEU A 188 17.45 4.79 -11.12
N GLU A 189 17.74 6.08 -11.31
CA GLU A 189 18.27 6.93 -10.27
C GLU A 189 17.20 7.25 -9.21
N HIS A 190 17.66 7.49 -7.99
CA HIS A 190 16.75 7.92 -6.92
C HIS A 190 16.19 9.31 -7.22
N ILE A 191 14.90 9.49 -6.93
CA ILE A 191 14.27 10.81 -6.96
C ILE A 191 14.90 11.73 -5.92
N SER A 192 15.04 13.02 -6.23
CA SER A 192 15.63 13.99 -5.33
C SER A 192 14.71 14.34 -4.15
N GLU A 193 15.30 14.67 -2.99
CA GLU A 193 14.55 15.18 -1.83
C GLU A 193 13.65 16.37 -2.19
N PRO A 194 14.12 17.42 -2.92
CA PRO A 194 13.25 18.51 -3.33
C PRO A 194 12.00 18.07 -4.11
N ASP A 195 12.12 17.05 -4.96
CA ASP A 195 10.99 16.55 -5.73
C ASP A 195 10.02 15.73 -4.88
N ILE A 196 10.53 14.98 -3.88
CA ILE A 196 9.69 14.32 -2.89
C ILE A 196 8.89 15.37 -2.10
N LEU A 197 9.57 16.39 -1.56
CA LEU A 197 8.91 17.44 -0.78
C LEU A 197 7.87 18.23 -1.57
N ARG A 198 8.15 18.58 -2.84
CA ARG A 198 7.19 19.22 -3.73
C ARG A 198 5.98 18.31 -3.96
N THR A 199 6.21 17.00 -4.18
CA THR A 199 5.12 16.04 -4.36
C THR A 199 4.24 15.97 -3.12
N VAL A 200 4.82 15.88 -1.92
CA VAL A 200 4.07 15.94 -0.65
C VAL A 200 3.22 17.21 -0.57
N SER A 201 3.81 18.37 -0.91
CA SER A 201 3.11 19.66 -0.78
C SER A 201 1.87 19.75 -1.68
N PHE A 202 1.98 19.37 -2.95
CA PHE A 202 0.79 19.47 -3.80
C PHE A 202 -0.22 18.33 -3.57
N PHE A 203 0.23 17.15 -3.11
CA PHE A 203 -0.71 16.12 -2.64
C PHE A 203 -1.52 16.61 -1.46
N ARG A 204 -0.89 17.29 -0.49
CA ARG A 204 -1.60 17.94 0.63
C ARG A 204 -2.56 19.01 0.14
N TYR A 205 -2.15 19.83 -0.83
CA TYR A 205 -3.00 20.89 -1.37
C TYR A 205 -4.26 20.35 -2.06
N ILE A 206 -4.13 19.26 -2.82
CA ILE A 206 -5.24 18.63 -3.55
C ILE A 206 -6.09 17.76 -2.62
N ASN A 207 -5.49 17.14 -1.60
CA ASN A 207 -6.15 16.25 -0.66
C ASN A 207 -6.02 16.80 0.78
N PRO A 208 -6.70 17.90 1.11
CA PRO A 208 -6.47 18.62 2.37
C PRO A 208 -6.89 17.82 3.61
N GLU A 209 -7.83 16.89 3.49
CA GLU A 209 -8.37 16.11 4.60
C GLU A 209 -7.71 14.73 4.75
N ALA A 210 -7.06 14.21 3.69
CA ALA A 210 -6.42 12.90 3.74
C ALA A 210 -5.11 12.92 4.53
N ASP A 211 -4.77 11.81 5.18
CA ASP A 211 -3.44 11.63 5.76
C ASP A 211 -2.40 11.42 4.67
N ILE A 212 -1.46 12.35 4.51
CA ILE A 212 -0.31 12.17 3.63
C ILE A 212 0.79 11.46 4.42
N ARG A 213 1.09 10.22 4.05
CA ARG A 213 2.03 9.37 4.81
C ARG A 213 3.33 9.16 4.05
N LEU A 214 4.44 9.30 4.74
CA LEU A 214 5.74 8.90 4.20
C LEU A 214 5.85 7.37 4.27
N GLY A 215 6.00 6.75 3.12
CA GLY A 215 6.21 5.30 2.99
C GLY A 215 7.66 4.94 2.70
N ALA A 216 7.88 4.02 1.76
CA ALA A 216 9.23 3.63 1.34
C ALA A 216 10.02 4.81 0.76
N GLY A 217 11.37 4.75 0.87
CA GLY A 217 12.27 5.78 0.37
C GLY A 217 12.50 6.94 1.35
N ARG A 218 12.04 6.85 2.60
CA ARG A 218 12.31 7.87 3.63
C ARG A 218 13.81 8.12 3.84
N ALA A 219 14.66 7.12 3.62
CA ALA A 219 16.11 7.27 3.66
C ALA A 219 16.69 8.23 2.61
N LEU A 220 15.91 8.64 1.61
CA LEU A 220 16.29 9.67 0.63
C LEU A 220 16.08 11.10 1.16
N LEU A 221 15.43 11.23 2.33
CA LEU A 221 15.14 12.51 2.97
C LEU A 221 16.16 12.81 4.08
N THR A 222 16.54 14.07 4.22
CA THR A 222 17.38 14.52 5.34
C THR A 222 16.59 14.47 6.65
N ASN A 223 17.30 14.20 7.77
CA ASN A 223 16.71 14.14 9.12
C ASN A 223 15.47 13.24 9.18
N ASP A 224 15.56 12.05 8.62
CA ASP A 224 14.47 11.06 8.63
C ASP A 224 13.11 11.59 8.10
N GLY A 225 13.16 12.63 7.27
CA GLY A 225 11.97 13.21 6.64
C GLY A 225 11.27 14.30 7.47
N GLU A 226 11.92 14.89 8.46
CA GLU A 226 11.35 16.00 9.26
C GLU A 226 10.77 17.12 8.38
N ARG A 227 11.47 17.50 7.31
CA ARG A 227 11.02 18.54 6.38
C ARG A 227 9.74 18.18 5.62
N ALA A 228 9.45 16.90 5.45
CA ALA A 228 8.23 16.47 4.77
C ALA A 228 6.97 16.76 5.59
N PHE A 229 7.06 16.81 6.94
CA PHE A 229 5.95 17.25 7.79
C PHE A 229 5.68 18.74 7.58
N ALA A 230 6.72 19.56 7.46
CA ALA A 230 6.55 20.98 7.09
C ALA A 230 5.99 21.16 5.66
N ALA A 231 6.27 20.20 4.75
CA ALA A 231 5.73 20.19 3.39
C ALA A 231 4.28 19.67 3.31
N GLY A 232 3.72 19.12 4.41
CA GLY A 232 2.32 18.68 4.45
C GLY A 232 2.08 17.20 4.75
N ALA A 233 3.12 16.39 5.01
CA ALA A 233 2.94 15.05 5.54
C ALA A 233 2.32 15.10 6.94
N SER A 234 1.48 14.13 7.29
CA SER A 234 0.83 14.02 8.60
C SER A 234 1.19 12.75 9.36
N ALA A 235 1.78 11.76 8.67
CA ALA A 235 2.16 10.49 9.26
C ALA A 235 3.38 9.86 8.56
N SER A 236 3.95 8.84 9.16
CA SER A 236 5.05 8.02 8.62
C SER A 236 4.80 6.55 8.88
N ILE A 237 5.38 5.69 8.04
CA ILE A 237 5.37 4.24 8.19
C ILE A 237 6.74 3.79 8.73
#